data_12afae132328d327276de8edcf15b1af
#
_entry.id   12afae132328d327276de8edcf15b1af
#
_cell.length_a   1.000
_cell.length_b   1.000
_cell.length_c   1.000
_cell.angle_alpha   90.00
_cell.angle_beta   90.00
_cell.angle_gamma   90.00
#
_symmetry.space_group_name_H-M   'P 1'
#
loop_
_entity.id
_entity.type
_entity.pdbx_description
1 polymer ?
#
loop_
_entity_poly.entity_id
_entity_poly.type
_entity_poly.pdbx_seq_one_letter_code
_entity_poly.pdbx_strand_id
1 'polypeptide(L)'
;MKKGLLLGAALACVLGGASVNVDASTLVYGSNDYTRINPAMDEHGEINILIFNGLTAHDGDNQVVPGLAKSWEFDEDTCTYTFHLEEGVKWHDGEDFTANDVKFTIEAIMDPDNGSENAPNYEDVEEIDVIDDYTISFKLDAPNVAFLDYMTMAVLPEHLLEGEDMQESDFFRHPIGTGPYKLTEWDEGQAIILDKNEDYFKGEPNIDEVIFKIVTDDNAKALQMDSGELDLALLTPKDAQNFTDKEGYTCYDMKTSDYRGILFNFNNDYWTENKDIIPAICYGIDREAIVQAVLLGEGMPAYGPLQRNIYNDENVEHYDYNPEKAKEILESVGCTMGDDGFYYRNGEKLGFVISVGAGDQVRVDIAQAAAQQLKEIGIDVTVEVPAQVDWGGQMAYLIGWGSPFDADDHTYKVFGTDKGANYSGYSNALVDQYLTEARQSDDPEVRKEAYAKFQEELAKDPAYAFICYIDANYVAKSSIQGIDEETIMGHHGVGIFWNITEWTTEE
;
A
#
# COMPACT_ATOMS: atom_id res chain seq x y z
N MET A 1 -60.11 -5.94 -7.09
CA MET A 1 -59.97 -6.41 -8.48
C MET A 1 -59.07 -5.48 -9.23
N LYS A 2 -57.85 -5.87 -9.52
CA LYS A 2 -57.06 -5.67 -10.75
C LYS A 2 -55.68 -6.22 -10.47
N LYS A 3 -55.37 -7.28 -11.19
CA LYS A 3 -54.11 -8.04 -11.20
C LYS A 3 -53.04 -7.17 -11.92
N GLY A 4 -51.86 -7.00 -11.37
CA GLY A 4 -50.68 -6.53 -12.03
C GLY A 4 -49.80 -7.70 -12.45
N LEU A 5 -49.48 -7.75 -13.73
CA LEU A 5 -48.73 -8.78 -14.42
C LEU A 5 -47.23 -8.60 -14.14
N LEU A 6 -46.59 -9.68 -13.77
CA LEU A 6 -45.14 -9.88 -13.92
C LEU A 6 -44.86 -10.09 -15.43
N LEU A 7 -43.96 -9.28 -15.97
CA LEU A 7 -43.33 -9.55 -17.27
C LEU A 7 -41.98 -10.22 -17.02
N GLY A 8 -41.90 -11.50 -17.24
CA GLY A 8 -40.67 -12.21 -17.47
C GLY A 8 -40.27 -12.03 -18.92
N ALA A 9 -39.11 -11.47 -19.17
CA ALA A 9 -38.51 -11.44 -20.51
C ALA A 9 -37.88 -12.82 -20.78
N ALA A 10 -38.51 -13.59 -21.64
CA ALA A 10 -37.93 -14.79 -22.23
C ALA A 10 -37.17 -14.35 -23.50
N LEU A 11 -35.88 -14.53 -23.53
CA LEU A 11 -35.03 -14.37 -24.70
C LEU A 11 -35.25 -15.56 -25.62
N ALA A 12 -35.75 -15.33 -26.83
CA ALA A 12 -36.01 -16.34 -27.85
C ALA A 12 -34.71 -16.58 -28.64
N CYS A 13 -34.21 -17.83 -28.58
CA CYS A 13 -33.15 -18.31 -29.46
C CYS A 13 -33.59 -18.26 -30.93
N VAL A 14 -32.81 -17.57 -31.76
CA VAL A 14 -32.82 -17.75 -33.22
C VAL A 14 -31.60 -18.60 -33.60
N LEU A 15 -31.82 -19.81 -34.05
CA LEU A 15 -30.83 -20.72 -34.62
C LEU A 15 -30.38 -20.22 -36.00
N GLY A 16 -29.08 -20.03 -36.18
CA GLY A 16 -28.53 -19.83 -37.53
C GLY A 16 -27.04 -19.51 -37.55
N GLY A 17 -26.21 -20.53 -37.70
CA GLY A 17 -24.79 -20.40 -38.02
C GLY A 17 -23.87 -20.77 -36.84
N ALA A 18 -23.05 -21.81 -37.03
CA ALA A 18 -22.05 -22.22 -36.06
C ALA A 18 -20.97 -21.14 -35.91
N SER A 19 -21.20 -20.18 -35.02
CA SER A 19 -20.15 -19.48 -34.33
C SER A 19 -19.81 -20.33 -33.10
N VAL A 20 -18.59 -20.76 -32.99
CA VAL A 20 -18.03 -21.21 -31.73
C VAL A 20 -18.18 -20.00 -30.81
N ASN A 21 -19.20 -19.95 -29.96
CA ASN A 21 -19.20 -19.04 -28.82
C ASN A 21 -18.08 -19.56 -27.92
N VAL A 22 -16.91 -18.94 -28.01
CA VAL A 22 -15.99 -18.91 -26.90
C VAL A 22 -16.74 -18.06 -25.87
N ASP A 23 -17.24 -18.66 -24.79
CA ASP A 23 -17.76 -17.87 -23.68
C ASP A 23 -16.59 -16.97 -23.22
N ALA A 24 -16.85 -15.66 -23.11
CA ALA A 24 -15.86 -14.70 -22.66
C ALA A 24 -15.37 -15.10 -21.27
N SER A 25 -14.05 -15.15 -21.10
CA SER A 25 -13.45 -15.48 -19.81
C SER A 25 -13.57 -14.29 -18.86
N THR A 26 -14.23 -14.48 -17.73
CA THR A 26 -14.48 -13.43 -16.73
C THR A 26 -13.79 -13.76 -15.41
N LEU A 27 -13.16 -12.76 -14.79
CA LEU A 27 -12.61 -12.83 -13.44
C LEU A 27 -13.41 -11.90 -12.52
N VAL A 28 -14.08 -12.42 -11.49
CA VAL A 28 -14.80 -11.64 -10.50
C VAL A 28 -13.96 -11.50 -9.23
N TYR A 29 -13.43 -10.29 -9.01
CA TYR A 29 -12.63 -9.95 -7.82
C TYR A 29 -13.49 -9.26 -6.76
N GLY A 30 -13.43 -9.75 -5.51
CA GLY A 30 -14.10 -9.14 -4.36
C GLY A 30 -13.34 -7.92 -3.85
N SER A 31 -13.79 -6.73 -4.23
CA SER A 31 -13.13 -5.45 -3.96
C SER A 31 -13.82 -4.64 -2.86
N ASN A 32 -13.11 -3.65 -2.34
CA ASN A 32 -13.68 -2.53 -1.62
C ASN A 32 -14.25 -1.50 -2.61
N ASP A 33 -15.00 -0.52 -2.11
CA ASP A 33 -15.56 0.55 -2.94
C ASP A 33 -14.51 1.61 -3.28
N TYR A 34 -14.66 2.21 -4.44
CA TYR A 34 -13.87 3.34 -4.89
C TYR A 34 -14.76 4.58 -4.99
N THR A 35 -14.31 5.71 -4.50
CA THR A 35 -14.98 7.00 -4.72
C THR A 35 -14.57 7.63 -6.04
N ARG A 36 -13.31 7.39 -6.42
CA ARG A 36 -12.67 7.80 -7.68
C ARG A 36 -11.46 6.89 -7.95
N ILE A 37 -10.96 6.89 -9.16
CA ILE A 37 -9.70 6.21 -9.54
C ILE A 37 -8.74 7.30 -10.01
N ASN A 38 -7.93 7.80 -9.08
CA ASN A 38 -6.99 8.91 -9.33
C ASN A 38 -5.59 8.55 -8.78
N PRO A 39 -4.79 7.81 -9.57
CA PRO A 39 -3.49 7.33 -9.11
C PRO A 39 -2.46 8.43 -8.84
N ALA A 40 -2.64 9.62 -9.44
CA ALA A 40 -1.74 10.75 -9.21
C ALA A 40 -1.97 11.42 -7.85
N MET A 41 -3.17 11.32 -7.29
CA MET A 41 -3.52 11.96 -6.01
C MET A 41 -3.53 10.97 -4.85
N ASP A 42 -4.03 9.75 -5.08
CA ASP A 42 -4.23 8.72 -4.06
C ASP A 42 -3.20 7.59 -4.24
N GLU A 43 -2.54 7.19 -3.18
CA GLU A 43 -1.44 6.21 -3.24
C GLU A 43 -1.92 4.77 -3.49
N HIS A 44 -3.17 4.43 -3.17
CA HIS A 44 -3.63 3.05 -3.11
C HIS A 44 -4.75 2.72 -4.09
N GLY A 45 -4.60 1.59 -4.82
CA GLY A 45 -5.66 1.06 -5.66
C GLY A 45 -5.19 -0.09 -6.54
N GLU A 46 -5.63 -1.33 -6.25
CA GLU A 46 -5.38 -2.51 -7.09
C GLU A 46 -5.81 -2.30 -8.56
N ILE A 47 -6.86 -1.53 -8.77
CA ILE A 47 -7.41 -1.27 -10.10
C ILE A 47 -6.48 -0.42 -10.98
N ASN A 48 -5.59 0.36 -10.37
CA ASN A 48 -4.73 1.30 -11.10
C ASN A 48 -3.83 0.59 -12.13
N ILE A 49 -3.24 -0.55 -11.75
CA ILE A 49 -2.33 -1.31 -12.62
C ILE A 49 -3.04 -1.96 -13.82
N LEU A 50 -4.37 -2.12 -13.74
CA LEU A 50 -5.17 -2.64 -14.85
C LEU A 50 -5.46 -1.55 -15.88
N ILE A 51 -5.69 -0.31 -15.43
CA ILE A 51 -6.11 0.79 -16.30
C ILE A 51 -4.92 1.61 -16.82
N PHE A 52 -3.86 1.77 -16.01
CA PHE A 52 -2.75 2.68 -16.31
C PHE A 52 -1.42 1.96 -16.38
N ASN A 53 -0.41 2.65 -16.92
CA ASN A 53 1.00 2.26 -16.82
C ASN A 53 1.85 3.46 -16.39
N GLY A 54 2.99 3.16 -15.75
CA GLY A 54 4.07 4.11 -15.49
C GLY A 54 5.17 4.05 -16.55
N LEU A 55 6.16 4.93 -16.44
CA LEU A 55 7.36 4.87 -17.27
C LEU A 55 8.15 3.57 -17.02
N THR A 56 8.22 3.18 -15.76
CA THR A 56 8.77 1.91 -15.30
C THR A 56 7.64 1.03 -14.77
N ALA A 57 7.94 -0.22 -14.48
CA ALA A 57 7.10 -1.19 -13.80
C ALA A 57 7.96 -2.03 -12.86
N HIS A 58 7.35 -2.87 -12.02
CA HIS A 58 8.07 -3.87 -11.25
C HIS A 58 7.76 -5.27 -11.78
N ASP A 59 8.75 -6.17 -11.69
CA ASP A 59 8.58 -7.60 -11.97
C ASP A 59 8.21 -8.38 -10.68
N GLY A 60 8.14 -9.71 -10.78
CA GLY A 60 7.81 -10.58 -9.65
C GLY A 60 8.81 -10.54 -8.49
N ASP A 61 10.04 -10.16 -8.75
CA ASP A 61 11.09 -9.95 -7.75
C ASP A 61 11.12 -8.50 -7.23
N ASN A 62 10.12 -7.69 -7.58
CA ASN A 62 10.01 -6.26 -7.27
C ASN A 62 11.19 -5.43 -7.81
N GLN A 63 11.81 -5.87 -8.92
CA GLN A 63 12.85 -5.10 -9.58
C GLN A 63 12.26 -4.19 -10.65
N VAL A 64 12.86 -3.00 -10.79
CA VAL A 64 12.45 -2.04 -11.82
C VAL A 64 12.70 -2.59 -13.22
N VAL A 65 11.67 -2.59 -14.04
CA VAL A 65 11.68 -3.03 -15.44
C VAL A 65 11.03 -1.98 -16.36
N PRO A 66 11.24 -2.05 -17.69
CA PRO A 66 10.57 -1.15 -18.64
C PRO A 66 9.04 -1.19 -18.55
N GLY A 67 8.44 0.02 -18.53
CA GLY A 67 7.00 0.28 -18.65
C GLY A 67 6.67 0.98 -19.96
N LEU A 68 6.16 2.22 -19.88
CA LEU A 68 6.00 3.10 -21.03
C LEU A 68 7.34 3.66 -21.55
N ALA A 69 8.39 3.62 -20.74
CA ALA A 69 9.75 3.86 -21.19
C ALA A 69 10.40 2.52 -21.52
N LYS A 70 10.92 2.40 -22.76
CA LYS A 70 11.69 1.22 -23.23
C LYS A 70 13.10 1.17 -22.65
N SER A 71 13.64 2.34 -22.24
CA SER A 71 14.97 2.47 -21.63
C SER A 71 15.14 3.86 -21.01
N TRP A 72 16.17 3.99 -20.18
CA TRP A 72 16.58 5.25 -19.56
C TRP A 72 18.08 5.32 -19.37
N GLU A 73 18.59 6.54 -19.19
CA GLU A 73 19.98 6.84 -18.91
C GLU A 73 20.03 7.82 -17.72
N PHE A 74 21.07 7.72 -16.88
CA PHE A 74 21.35 8.66 -15.82
C PHE A 74 22.70 9.32 -16.03
N ASP A 75 22.74 10.64 -16.09
CA ASP A 75 23.94 11.45 -16.14
C ASP A 75 24.25 11.94 -14.71
N GLU A 76 25.28 11.34 -14.10
CA GLU A 76 25.73 11.67 -12.74
C GLU A 76 26.27 13.11 -12.61
N ASP A 77 26.90 13.66 -13.69
CA ASP A 77 27.47 15.00 -13.66
C ASP A 77 26.37 16.08 -13.56
N THR A 78 25.21 15.83 -14.10
CA THR A 78 24.07 16.77 -14.14
C THR A 78 22.89 16.33 -13.29
N CYS A 79 22.95 15.15 -12.66
CA CYS A 79 21.84 14.51 -11.93
C CYS A 79 20.58 14.41 -12.79
N THR A 80 20.72 13.97 -14.05
CA THR A 80 19.61 13.97 -15.03
C THR A 80 19.28 12.57 -15.49
N TYR A 81 18.04 12.15 -15.28
CA TYR A 81 17.47 10.96 -15.93
C TYR A 81 16.89 11.35 -17.29
N THR A 82 17.19 10.57 -18.34
CA THR A 82 16.57 10.70 -19.66
C THR A 82 15.85 9.39 -19.99
N PHE A 83 14.54 9.48 -20.22
CA PHE A 83 13.70 8.33 -20.58
C PHE A 83 13.39 8.34 -22.07
N HIS A 84 13.53 7.17 -22.71
CA HIS A 84 13.13 6.90 -24.08
C HIS A 84 11.84 6.10 -24.09
N LEU A 85 10.76 6.69 -24.56
CA LEU A 85 9.40 6.14 -24.48
C LEU A 85 9.15 5.12 -25.60
N GLU A 86 8.22 4.21 -25.37
CA GLU A 86 7.66 3.33 -26.40
C GLU A 86 6.89 4.15 -27.42
N GLU A 87 7.10 3.86 -28.72
CA GLU A 87 6.42 4.53 -29.81
C GLU A 87 5.13 3.77 -30.22
N GLY A 88 4.06 4.51 -30.53
CA GLY A 88 2.81 3.94 -31.00
C GLY A 88 1.90 3.38 -29.90
N VAL A 89 2.22 3.62 -28.64
CA VAL A 89 1.29 3.36 -27.52
C VAL A 89 0.08 4.27 -27.66
N LYS A 90 -1.12 3.72 -27.44
CA LYS A 90 -2.38 4.44 -27.50
C LYS A 90 -3.05 4.48 -26.15
N TRP A 91 -3.68 5.59 -25.86
CA TRP A 91 -4.72 5.69 -24.85
C TRP A 91 -5.93 4.82 -25.21
N HIS A 92 -6.75 4.46 -24.24
CA HIS A 92 -7.94 3.61 -24.47
C HIS A 92 -8.96 4.24 -25.44
N ASP A 93 -8.93 5.56 -25.64
CA ASP A 93 -9.75 6.30 -26.61
C ASP A 93 -9.12 6.39 -28.01
N GLY A 94 -7.88 5.93 -28.17
CA GLY A 94 -7.16 5.84 -29.42
C GLY A 94 -6.21 7.01 -29.73
N GLU A 95 -6.13 8.04 -28.87
CA GLU A 95 -5.13 9.10 -28.97
C GLU A 95 -3.70 8.56 -28.69
N ASP A 96 -2.68 9.26 -29.21
CA ASP A 96 -1.28 8.87 -29.01
C ASP A 96 -0.79 9.25 -27.61
N PHE A 97 -0.10 8.32 -26.92
CA PHE A 97 0.67 8.60 -25.73
C PHE A 97 1.99 9.29 -26.10
N THR A 98 2.36 10.37 -25.40
CA THR A 98 3.58 11.14 -25.63
C THR A 98 4.27 11.58 -24.34
N ALA A 99 5.46 12.15 -24.46
CA ALA A 99 6.21 12.75 -23.37
C ALA A 99 5.49 13.92 -22.67
N ASN A 100 4.54 14.57 -23.34
CA ASN A 100 3.75 15.64 -22.71
C ASN A 100 2.82 15.10 -21.64
N ASP A 101 2.23 13.93 -21.84
CA ASP A 101 1.39 13.27 -20.82
C ASP A 101 2.18 12.97 -19.55
N VAL A 102 3.45 12.55 -19.71
CA VAL A 102 4.35 12.30 -18.58
C VAL A 102 4.65 13.59 -17.82
N LYS A 103 5.03 14.64 -18.54
CA LYS A 103 5.31 15.97 -17.96
C LYS A 103 4.08 16.50 -17.22
N PHE A 104 2.91 16.48 -17.87
CA PHE A 104 1.64 16.88 -17.28
C PHE A 104 1.37 16.15 -15.96
N THR A 105 1.54 14.84 -15.93
CA THR A 105 1.27 14.01 -14.75
C THR A 105 2.16 14.40 -13.57
N ILE A 106 3.48 14.49 -13.80
CA ILE A 106 4.41 14.79 -12.71
C ILE A 106 4.25 16.25 -12.24
N GLU A 107 4.02 17.20 -13.14
CA GLU A 107 3.72 18.58 -12.75
C GLU A 107 2.42 18.69 -11.94
N ALA A 108 1.38 17.91 -12.29
CA ALA A 108 0.12 17.86 -11.52
C ALA A 108 0.31 17.26 -10.12
N ILE A 109 1.17 16.25 -9.96
CA ILE A 109 1.51 15.67 -8.65
C ILE A 109 2.28 16.67 -7.80
N MET A 110 3.25 17.38 -8.40
CA MET A 110 4.11 18.34 -7.70
C MET A 110 3.40 19.65 -7.34
N ASP A 111 2.26 19.95 -7.97
CA ASP A 111 1.48 21.15 -7.67
C ASP A 111 0.87 21.07 -6.26
N PRO A 112 1.29 21.95 -5.31
CA PRO A 112 0.78 21.89 -3.95
C PRO A 112 -0.72 22.19 -3.83
N ASP A 113 -1.32 22.87 -4.82
CA ASP A 113 -2.75 23.14 -4.84
C ASP A 113 -3.58 21.86 -5.06
N ASN A 114 -3.00 20.83 -5.66
CA ASN A 114 -3.62 19.53 -5.87
C ASN A 114 -3.58 18.61 -4.65
N GLY A 115 -2.62 18.83 -3.72
CA GLY A 115 -2.52 18.09 -2.47
C GLY A 115 -2.28 16.58 -2.64
N SER A 116 -1.47 16.18 -3.62
CA SER A 116 -1.13 14.79 -3.89
C SER A 116 -0.34 14.15 -2.74
N GLU A 117 -0.73 12.95 -2.32
CA GLU A 117 0.02 12.13 -1.36
C GLU A 117 1.38 11.67 -1.93
N ASN A 118 1.51 11.66 -3.26
CA ASN A 118 2.70 11.24 -3.98
C ASN A 118 3.72 12.38 -4.20
N ALA A 119 3.37 13.65 -3.92
CA ALA A 119 4.26 14.79 -4.13
C ALA A 119 5.65 14.65 -3.47
N PRO A 120 5.80 14.07 -2.26
CA PRO A 120 7.12 13.87 -1.64
C PRO A 120 8.09 12.99 -2.42
N ASN A 121 7.60 12.13 -3.31
CA ASN A 121 8.42 11.25 -4.14
C ASN A 121 9.18 12.03 -5.24
N TYR A 122 8.71 13.23 -5.58
CA TYR A 122 9.23 14.07 -6.65
C TYR A 122 9.85 15.40 -6.15
N GLU A 123 10.04 15.53 -4.83
CA GLU A 123 10.56 16.79 -4.24
C GLU A 123 11.95 17.18 -4.74
N ASP A 124 12.75 16.22 -5.22
CA ASP A 124 14.10 16.43 -5.76
C ASP A 124 14.07 16.89 -7.23
N VAL A 125 12.91 16.94 -7.91
CA VAL A 125 12.81 17.32 -9.34
C VAL A 125 12.91 18.84 -9.49
N GLU A 126 13.99 19.31 -10.14
CA GLU A 126 14.20 20.73 -10.45
C GLU A 126 13.61 21.13 -11.81
N GLU A 127 13.72 20.27 -12.82
CA GLU A 127 13.34 20.59 -14.20
C GLU A 127 12.85 19.37 -14.95
N ILE A 128 11.81 19.54 -15.76
CA ILE A 128 11.24 18.50 -16.62
C ILE A 128 11.26 19.02 -18.06
N ASP A 129 12.08 18.42 -18.92
CA ASP A 129 12.24 18.80 -20.31
C ASP A 129 11.70 17.74 -21.27
N VAL A 130 10.70 18.10 -22.07
CA VAL A 130 10.26 17.30 -23.22
C VAL A 130 11.19 17.60 -24.41
N ILE A 131 12.05 16.64 -24.74
CA ILE A 131 13.05 16.78 -25.82
C ILE A 131 12.38 16.57 -27.18
N ASP A 132 11.55 15.56 -27.26
CA ASP A 132 10.66 15.26 -28.38
C ASP A 132 9.47 14.41 -27.89
N ASP A 133 8.55 14.02 -28.80
CA ASP A 133 7.32 13.27 -28.43
C ASP A 133 7.60 11.97 -27.66
N TYR A 134 8.79 11.40 -27.76
CA TYR A 134 9.17 10.11 -27.17
C TYR A 134 10.44 10.16 -26.33
N THR A 135 10.90 11.38 -25.97
CA THR A 135 12.09 11.56 -25.12
C THR A 135 11.84 12.66 -24.10
N ILE A 136 11.97 12.32 -22.83
CA ILE A 136 11.78 13.25 -21.69
C ILE A 136 12.94 13.13 -20.71
N SER A 137 13.37 14.25 -20.13
CA SER A 137 14.37 14.26 -19.09
C SER A 137 13.91 14.94 -17.80
N PHE A 138 14.42 14.42 -16.70
CA PHE A 138 14.20 14.92 -15.34
C PHE A 138 15.54 15.27 -14.72
N LYS A 139 15.76 16.55 -14.45
CA LYS A 139 16.91 17.00 -13.68
C LYS A 139 16.56 17.05 -12.22
N LEU A 140 17.34 16.37 -11.38
CA LEU A 140 17.20 16.36 -9.94
C LEU A 140 18.20 17.33 -9.29
N ASP A 141 17.85 17.86 -8.11
CA ASP A 141 18.76 18.72 -7.32
C ASP A 141 19.84 17.91 -6.59
N ALA A 142 19.58 16.62 -6.35
CA ALA A 142 20.51 15.66 -5.80
C ALA A 142 20.24 14.25 -6.38
N PRO A 143 21.24 13.34 -6.37
CA PRO A 143 21.01 11.95 -6.77
C PRO A 143 19.90 11.31 -5.93
N ASN A 144 18.97 10.64 -6.60
CA ASN A 144 17.91 9.85 -5.99
C ASN A 144 17.81 8.52 -6.71
N VAL A 145 18.34 7.46 -6.11
CA VAL A 145 18.38 6.14 -6.74
C VAL A 145 17.02 5.43 -6.75
N ALA A 146 16.10 5.85 -5.88
CA ALA A 146 14.72 5.36 -5.87
C ALA A 146 13.84 6.05 -6.93
N PHE A 147 14.38 7.01 -7.68
CA PHE A 147 13.60 7.75 -8.67
C PHE A 147 12.96 6.84 -9.73
N LEU A 148 13.64 5.76 -10.11
CA LEU A 148 13.10 4.78 -11.06
C LEU A 148 11.90 4.01 -10.50
N ASP A 149 11.88 3.74 -9.20
CA ASP A 149 10.72 3.13 -8.52
C ASP A 149 9.54 4.11 -8.52
N TYR A 150 9.77 5.40 -8.33
CA TYR A 150 8.71 6.41 -8.39
C TYR A 150 8.16 6.64 -9.80
N MET A 151 8.90 6.28 -10.85
CA MET A 151 8.44 6.34 -12.23
C MET A 151 7.45 5.21 -12.61
N THR A 152 7.13 4.29 -11.70
CA THR A 152 5.99 3.38 -11.82
C THR A 152 4.64 4.09 -11.68
N MET A 153 4.66 5.36 -11.28
CA MET A 153 3.49 6.22 -11.20
C MET A 153 2.70 6.19 -12.51
N ALA A 154 1.40 5.94 -12.38
CA ALA A 154 0.48 5.91 -13.51
C ALA A 154 0.46 7.25 -14.26
N VAL A 155 0.75 7.21 -15.55
CA VAL A 155 0.68 8.42 -16.39
C VAL A 155 -0.78 8.72 -16.74
N LEU A 156 -1.14 10.00 -16.70
CA LEU A 156 -2.48 10.52 -16.98
C LEU A 156 -2.54 11.24 -18.33
N PRO A 157 -3.69 11.21 -19.05
CA PRO A 157 -3.82 11.81 -20.37
C PRO A 157 -3.96 13.34 -20.28
N GLU A 158 -2.96 14.08 -20.74
CA GLU A 158 -2.99 15.55 -20.80
C GLU A 158 -4.22 16.06 -21.58
N HIS A 159 -4.50 15.44 -22.73
CA HIS A 159 -5.58 15.88 -23.63
C HIS A 159 -6.99 15.85 -23.01
N LEU A 160 -7.19 15.13 -21.91
CA LEU A 160 -8.47 15.05 -21.17
C LEU A 160 -8.45 15.82 -19.86
N LEU A 161 -7.28 16.12 -19.32
CA LEU A 161 -7.13 16.68 -17.97
C LEU A 161 -6.51 18.07 -17.95
N GLU A 162 -5.97 18.58 -19.07
CA GLU A 162 -5.43 19.94 -19.12
C GLU A 162 -6.50 20.99 -18.76
N GLY A 163 -6.30 21.68 -17.65
CA GLY A 163 -7.21 22.69 -17.12
C GLY A 163 -8.38 22.17 -16.30
N GLU A 164 -8.45 20.86 -16.07
CA GLU A 164 -9.43 20.24 -15.16
C GLU A 164 -8.94 20.31 -13.70
N ASP A 165 -9.87 20.23 -12.76
CA ASP A 165 -9.57 20.10 -11.34
C ASP A 165 -9.17 18.65 -11.03
N MET A 166 -7.93 18.44 -10.56
CA MET A 166 -7.41 17.11 -10.28
C MET A 166 -8.09 16.40 -9.11
N GLN A 167 -8.87 17.11 -8.29
CA GLN A 167 -9.61 16.53 -7.16
C GLN A 167 -11.07 16.21 -7.53
N GLU A 168 -11.69 16.97 -8.45
CA GLU A 168 -13.13 16.95 -8.67
C GLU A 168 -13.53 16.56 -10.10
N SER A 169 -12.56 16.36 -11.03
CA SER A 169 -12.88 16.03 -12.43
C SER A 169 -13.65 14.72 -12.57
N ASP A 170 -14.70 14.74 -13.38
CA ASP A 170 -15.50 13.55 -13.74
C ASP A 170 -14.65 12.48 -14.47
N PHE A 171 -13.48 12.83 -14.99
CA PHE A 171 -12.53 11.89 -15.59
C PHE A 171 -12.24 10.72 -14.65
N PHE A 172 -12.04 10.98 -13.35
CA PHE A 172 -11.68 9.95 -12.37
C PHE A 172 -12.81 8.99 -12.00
N ARG A 173 -14.02 9.20 -12.59
CA ARG A 173 -15.13 8.24 -12.59
C ARG A 173 -15.19 7.41 -13.89
N HIS A 174 -14.53 7.87 -14.95
CA HIS A 174 -14.46 7.23 -16.25
C HIS A 174 -13.03 7.28 -16.80
N PRO A 175 -12.05 6.77 -16.03
CA PRO A 175 -10.65 6.96 -16.37
C PRO A 175 -10.28 6.26 -17.68
N ILE A 176 -9.42 6.92 -18.43
CA ILE A 176 -8.82 6.43 -19.67
C ILE A 176 -7.32 6.28 -19.40
N GLY A 177 -6.80 5.08 -19.60
CA GLY A 177 -5.39 4.76 -19.40
C GLY A 177 -4.74 4.15 -20.64
N THR A 178 -3.54 3.63 -20.45
CA THR A 178 -2.79 2.87 -21.46
C THR A 178 -2.70 1.38 -21.09
N GLY A 179 -3.33 0.97 -20.00
CA GLY A 179 -3.21 -0.33 -19.37
C GLY A 179 -3.84 -1.49 -20.12
N PRO A 180 -3.68 -2.71 -19.58
CA PRO A 180 -4.18 -3.94 -20.18
C PRO A 180 -5.70 -4.07 -20.20
N TYR A 181 -6.41 -3.28 -19.38
CA TYR A 181 -7.87 -3.28 -19.31
C TYR A 181 -8.44 -1.87 -19.40
N LYS A 182 -9.64 -1.75 -20.02
CA LYS A 182 -10.40 -0.52 -20.22
C LYS A 182 -11.62 -0.51 -19.32
N LEU A 183 -11.86 0.55 -18.57
CA LEU A 183 -13.08 0.70 -17.80
C LEU A 183 -14.27 0.90 -18.77
N THR A 184 -15.27 0.02 -18.68
CA THR A 184 -16.46 0.04 -19.55
C THR A 184 -17.74 0.38 -18.79
N GLU A 185 -17.84 -0.01 -17.50
CA GLU A 185 -19.00 0.31 -16.68
C GLU A 185 -18.58 0.52 -15.21
N TRP A 186 -19.19 1.49 -14.56
CA TRP A 186 -19.10 1.67 -13.11
C TRP A 186 -20.50 1.82 -12.52
N ASP A 187 -21.02 0.73 -11.95
CA ASP A 187 -22.24 0.72 -11.16
C ASP A 187 -21.90 0.98 -9.69
N GLU A 188 -22.15 2.20 -9.26
CA GLU A 188 -21.71 2.73 -7.95
C GLU A 188 -22.19 1.87 -6.78
N GLY A 189 -21.25 1.47 -5.92
CA GLY A 189 -21.51 0.59 -4.77
C GLY A 189 -21.84 -0.85 -5.14
N GLN A 190 -21.75 -1.26 -6.41
CA GLN A 190 -22.02 -2.63 -6.86
C GLN A 190 -20.83 -3.26 -7.58
N ALA A 191 -20.37 -2.66 -8.69
CA ALA A 191 -19.28 -3.21 -9.47
C ALA A 191 -18.60 -2.17 -10.37
N ILE A 192 -17.33 -2.45 -10.71
CA ILE A 192 -16.59 -1.78 -11.79
C ILE A 192 -16.21 -2.87 -12.78
N ILE A 193 -16.54 -2.68 -14.04
CA ILE A 193 -16.33 -3.64 -15.13
C ILE A 193 -15.22 -3.13 -16.05
N LEU A 194 -14.25 -3.99 -16.30
CA LEU A 194 -13.11 -3.72 -17.14
C LEU A 194 -13.05 -4.76 -18.26
N ASP A 195 -13.07 -4.31 -19.51
CA ASP A 195 -12.85 -5.16 -20.67
C ASP A 195 -11.38 -5.15 -21.07
N LYS A 196 -10.86 -6.25 -21.59
CA LYS A 196 -9.47 -6.31 -22.04
C LYS A 196 -9.16 -5.29 -23.12
N ASN A 197 -7.95 -4.77 -23.11
CA ASN A 197 -7.39 -3.95 -24.17
C ASN A 197 -6.72 -4.85 -25.21
N GLU A 198 -7.41 -5.15 -26.32
CA GLU A 198 -6.87 -6.00 -27.40
C GLU A 198 -5.62 -5.40 -28.05
N ASP A 199 -5.46 -4.06 -27.98
CA ASP A 199 -4.33 -3.32 -28.54
C ASP A 199 -3.25 -3.00 -27.48
N TYR A 200 -3.23 -3.70 -26.34
CA TYR A 200 -2.24 -3.45 -25.29
C TYR A 200 -0.82 -3.64 -25.78
N PHE A 201 0.02 -2.63 -25.59
CA PHE A 201 1.38 -2.59 -26.18
C PHE A 201 2.33 -3.69 -25.71
N LYS A 202 2.07 -4.31 -24.52
CA LYS A 202 2.82 -5.47 -24.01
C LYS A 202 2.17 -6.81 -24.36
N GLY A 203 1.10 -6.82 -25.14
CA GLY A 203 0.37 -8.03 -25.56
C GLY A 203 -1.03 -8.12 -24.97
N GLU A 204 -1.96 -8.67 -25.73
CA GLU A 204 -3.37 -8.83 -25.37
C GLU A 204 -3.51 -9.72 -24.11
N PRO A 205 -4.27 -9.29 -23.06
CA PRO A 205 -4.58 -10.14 -21.91
C PRO A 205 -5.38 -11.38 -22.28
N ASN A 206 -5.17 -12.48 -21.55
CA ASN A 206 -5.90 -13.74 -21.81
C ASN A 206 -7.33 -13.72 -21.25
N ILE A 207 -7.58 -12.98 -20.16
CA ILE A 207 -8.92 -12.85 -19.55
C ILE A 207 -9.64 -11.70 -20.24
N ASP A 208 -10.88 -11.96 -20.73
CA ASP A 208 -11.63 -10.99 -21.51
C ASP A 208 -12.23 -9.87 -20.66
N GLU A 209 -12.66 -10.18 -19.43
CA GLU A 209 -13.36 -9.25 -18.55
C GLU A 209 -12.90 -9.42 -17.09
N VAL A 210 -12.66 -8.31 -16.41
CA VAL A 210 -12.39 -8.28 -14.96
C VAL A 210 -13.47 -7.44 -14.28
N ILE A 211 -14.17 -8.03 -13.31
CA ILE A 211 -15.22 -7.38 -12.54
C ILE A 211 -14.73 -7.17 -11.11
N PHE A 212 -14.56 -5.91 -10.72
CA PHE A 212 -14.37 -5.52 -9.33
C PHE A 212 -15.73 -5.44 -8.65
N LYS A 213 -16.17 -6.54 -8.04
CA LYS A 213 -17.44 -6.59 -7.31
C LYS A 213 -17.28 -5.96 -5.94
N ILE A 214 -18.05 -4.93 -5.64
CA ILE A 214 -17.94 -4.16 -4.39
C ILE A 214 -18.55 -4.97 -3.24
N VAL A 215 -17.69 -5.40 -2.29
CA VAL A 215 -18.08 -6.15 -1.09
C VAL A 215 -17.22 -5.66 0.08
N THR A 216 -17.70 -4.65 0.79
CA THR A 216 -16.94 -3.96 1.85
C THR A 216 -16.92 -4.67 3.20
N ASP A 217 -17.83 -5.64 3.42
CA ASP A 217 -17.88 -6.44 4.65
C ASP A 217 -17.11 -7.76 4.46
N ASP A 218 -16.10 -8.01 5.29
CA ASP A 218 -15.22 -9.19 5.16
C ASP A 218 -15.96 -10.51 5.27
N ASN A 219 -16.96 -10.63 6.17
CA ASN A 219 -17.75 -11.85 6.27
C ASN A 219 -18.61 -12.06 5.03
N ALA A 220 -19.19 -10.99 4.46
CA ALA A 220 -19.96 -11.08 3.22
C ALA A 220 -19.03 -11.47 2.05
N LYS A 221 -17.80 -10.95 2.00
CA LYS A 221 -16.79 -11.32 1.00
C LYS A 221 -16.46 -12.80 1.08
N ALA A 222 -16.18 -13.33 2.27
CA ALA A 222 -15.94 -14.75 2.49
C ALA A 222 -17.14 -15.63 2.11
N LEU A 223 -18.38 -15.22 2.41
CA LEU A 223 -19.59 -15.94 2.03
C LEU A 223 -19.82 -15.95 0.51
N GLN A 224 -19.55 -14.84 -0.18
CA GLN A 224 -19.64 -14.78 -1.64
C GLN A 224 -18.55 -15.60 -2.32
N MET A 225 -17.37 -15.67 -1.73
CA MET A 225 -16.32 -16.60 -2.17
C MET A 225 -16.79 -18.06 -2.00
N ASP A 226 -17.37 -18.40 -0.84
CA ASP A 226 -17.89 -19.74 -0.54
C ASP A 226 -19.05 -20.17 -1.47
N SER A 227 -19.90 -19.22 -1.86
CA SER A 227 -21.00 -19.48 -2.82
C SER A 227 -20.57 -19.56 -4.28
N GLY A 228 -19.31 -19.19 -4.58
CA GLY A 228 -18.76 -19.13 -5.94
C GLY A 228 -19.17 -17.88 -6.72
N GLU A 229 -19.69 -16.85 -6.04
CA GLU A 229 -20.00 -15.55 -6.64
C GLU A 229 -18.76 -14.69 -6.90
N LEU A 230 -17.66 -14.97 -6.21
CA LEU A 230 -16.33 -14.40 -6.44
C LEU A 230 -15.38 -15.48 -6.94
N ASP A 231 -14.42 -15.07 -7.75
CA ASP A 231 -13.35 -15.93 -8.27
C ASP A 231 -12.04 -15.73 -7.51
N LEU A 232 -11.81 -14.51 -7.00
CA LEU A 232 -10.64 -14.11 -6.24
C LEU A 232 -11.05 -13.11 -5.17
N ALA A 233 -10.49 -13.22 -3.97
CA ALA A 233 -10.67 -12.24 -2.91
C ALA A 233 -9.51 -12.25 -1.92
N LEU A 234 -9.13 -11.06 -1.41
CA LEU A 234 -8.33 -10.90 -0.20
C LEU A 234 -9.24 -11.06 1.00
N LEU A 235 -8.97 -12.07 1.85
CA LEU A 235 -9.76 -12.40 3.04
C LEU A 235 -8.96 -12.14 4.32
N THR A 236 -9.68 -12.03 5.45
CA THR A 236 -9.00 -12.05 6.75
C THR A 236 -8.36 -13.42 7.00
N PRO A 237 -7.29 -13.51 7.82
CA PRO A 237 -6.67 -14.79 8.15
C PRO A 237 -7.67 -15.84 8.64
N LYS A 238 -8.64 -15.41 9.46
CA LYS A 238 -9.71 -16.27 9.99
C LYS A 238 -10.63 -16.83 8.90
N ASP A 239 -11.00 -16.01 7.93
CA ASP A 239 -11.92 -16.39 6.89
C ASP A 239 -11.23 -17.26 5.82
N ALA A 240 -9.97 -16.95 5.49
CA ALA A 240 -9.15 -17.72 4.57
C ALA A 240 -8.95 -19.17 5.03
N GLN A 241 -8.83 -19.42 6.35
CA GLN A 241 -8.73 -20.77 6.90
C GLN A 241 -9.90 -21.71 6.52
N ASN A 242 -11.08 -21.17 6.22
CA ASN A 242 -12.23 -21.96 5.78
C ASN A 242 -12.02 -22.57 4.37
N PHE A 243 -11.02 -22.12 3.63
CA PHE A 243 -10.73 -22.53 2.26
C PHE A 243 -9.47 -23.38 2.12
N THR A 244 -8.61 -23.51 3.17
CA THR A 244 -7.30 -24.18 3.12
C THR A 244 -7.35 -25.59 2.53
N ASP A 245 -8.38 -26.39 2.87
CA ASP A 245 -8.55 -27.77 2.36
C ASP A 245 -9.81 -27.90 1.49
N LYS A 246 -10.37 -26.78 1.02
CA LYS A 246 -11.64 -26.80 0.29
C LYS A 246 -11.40 -27.08 -1.19
N GLU A 247 -12.02 -28.16 -1.70
CA GLU A 247 -11.96 -28.53 -3.11
C GLU A 247 -12.44 -27.39 -4.02
N GLY A 248 -11.69 -27.08 -5.07
CA GLY A 248 -11.99 -26.04 -6.05
C GLY A 248 -11.46 -24.64 -5.69
N TYR A 249 -10.74 -24.53 -4.56
CA TYR A 249 -10.10 -23.27 -4.14
C TYR A 249 -8.62 -23.48 -3.86
N THR A 250 -7.85 -22.41 -4.06
CA THR A 250 -6.44 -22.31 -3.73
C THR A 250 -6.26 -21.11 -2.80
N CYS A 251 -5.57 -21.31 -1.68
CA CYS A 251 -5.19 -20.24 -0.78
C CYS A 251 -3.75 -19.84 -1.06
N TYR A 252 -3.50 -18.54 -1.12
CA TYR A 252 -2.20 -17.93 -1.32
C TYR A 252 -1.89 -17.06 -0.10
N ASP A 253 -0.95 -17.50 0.73
CA ASP A 253 -0.49 -16.77 1.92
C ASP A 253 0.71 -15.90 1.52
N MET A 254 0.41 -14.80 0.81
CA MET A 254 1.42 -13.95 0.19
C MET A 254 2.07 -13.05 1.23
N LYS A 255 3.39 -13.05 1.27
CA LYS A 255 4.13 -12.14 2.13
C LYS A 255 3.92 -10.69 1.68
N THR A 256 3.82 -9.78 2.64
CA THR A 256 3.79 -8.34 2.36
C THR A 256 4.94 -7.64 3.04
N SER A 257 5.33 -6.47 2.55
CA SER A 257 6.20 -5.54 3.28
C SER A 257 5.45 -4.77 4.37
N ASP A 258 4.12 -4.98 4.49
CA ASP A 258 3.23 -4.18 5.33
C ASP A 258 3.39 -4.55 6.81
N TYR A 259 3.96 -3.64 7.58
CA TYR A 259 4.05 -3.77 9.04
C TYR A 259 2.96 -2.99 9.76
N ARG A 260 2.66 -3.41 10.98
CA ARG A 260 1.80 -2.69 11.92
C ARG A 260 2.61 -2.25 13.13
N GLY A 261 2.40 -1.00 13.55
CA GLY A 261 3.06 -0.43 14.72
C GLY A 261 2.24 0.68 15.37
N ILE A 262 2.52 0.93 16.63
CA ILE A 262 1.96 2.08 17.34
C ILE A 262 2.85 3.28 17.02
N LEU A 263 2.34 4.20 16.21
CA LEU A 263 2.90 5.53 16.00
C LEU A 263 2.66 6.38 17.24
N PHE A 264 3.67 7.08 17.73
CA PHE A 264 3.56 8.09 18.79
C PHE A 264 3.54 9.47 18.16
N ASN A 265 2.53 10.30 18.48
CA ASN A 265 2.44 11.65 17.95
C ASN A 265 3.26 12.62 18.80
N PHE A 266 4.51 12.86 18.41
CA PHE A 266 5.43 13.77 19.14
C PHE A 266 5.02 15.24 19.07
N ASN A 267 4.02 15.62 18.27
CA ASN A 267 3.40 16.93 18.33
C ASN A 267 2.37 17.05 19.47
N ASN A 268 2.01 15.94 20.11
CA ASN A 268 1.15 15.93 21.28
C ASN A 268 1.96 16.15 22.56
N ASP A 269 1.55 17.11 23.39
CA ASP A 269 2.25 17.52 24.63
C ASP A 269 2.54 16.33 25.57
N TYR A 270 1.71 15.30 25.57
CA TYR A 270 1.92 14.09 26.39
C TYR A 270 3.29 13.45 26.12
N TRP A 271 3.71 13.35 24.86
CA TRP A 271 4.98 12.72 24.50
C TRP A 271 6.20 13.61 24.74
N THR A 272 6.01 14.94 24.80
CA THR A 272 7.07 15.87 25.23
C THR A 272 7.56 15.53 26.64
N GLU A 273 6.65 15.10 27.53
CA GLU A 273 6.96 14.75 28.91
C GLU A 273 7.24 13.25 29.12
N ASN A 274 6.79 12.39 28.20
CA ASN A 274 6.76 10.93 28.39
C ASN A 274 7.48 10.13 27.29
N LYS A 275 8.27 10.77 26.41
CA LYS A 275 9.01 10.06 25.35
C LYS A 275 9.93 8.94 25.90
N ASP A 276 10.48 9.14 27.08
CA ASP A 276 11.40 8.21 27.75
C ASP A 276 10.75 6.89 28.24
N ILE A 277 9.40 6.79 28.22
CA ILE A 277 8.72 5.52 28.50
C ILE A 277 8.56 4.63 27.27
N ILE A 278 8.79 5.14 26.05
CA ILE A 278 8.57 4.39 24.80
C ILE A 278 9.34 3.05 24.78
N PRO A 279 10.61 2.97 25.22
CA PRO A 279 11.29 1.69 25.33
C PRO A 279 10.56 0.69 26.24
N ALA A 280 9.94 1.14 27.34
CA ALA A 280 9.13 0.27 28.19
C ALA A 280 7.87 -0.24 27.47
N ILE A 281 7.22 0.60 26.66
CA ILE A 281 6.11 0.20 25.79
C ILE A 281 6.57 -0.89 24.81
N CYS A 282 7.72 -0.70 24.16
CA CYS A 282 8.27 -1.66 23.22
C CYS A 282 8.58 -3.03 23.85
N TYR A 283 9.14 -3.08 25.07
CA TYR A 283 9.37 -4.32 25.81
C TYR A 283 8.10 -4.93 26.40
N GLY A 284 7.03 -4.14 26.56
CA GLY A 284 5.75 -4.58 27.11
C GLY A 284 4.84 -5.31 26.12
N ILE A 285 5.20 -5.36 24.84
CA ILE A 285 4.38 -5.95 23.77
C ILE A 285 4.93 -7.34 23.40
N ASP A 286 4.14 -8.38 23.65
CA ASP A 286 4.37 -9.75 23.19
C ASP A 286 3.88 -9.91 21.75
N ARG A 287 4.80 -9.70 20.82
CA ARG A 287 4.54 -9.71 19.36
C ARG A 287 4.14 -11.09 18.87
N GLU A 288 4.84 -12.13 19.37
CA GLU A 288 4.53 -13.52 19.03
C GLU A 288 3.10 -13.90 19.43
N ALA A 289 2.69 -13.50 20.64
CA ALA A 289 1.34 -13.76 21.11
C ALA A 289 0.28 -13.04 20.26
N ILE A 290 0.57 -11.81 19.78
CA ILE A 290 -0.34 -11.06 18.89
C ILE A 290 -0.41 -11.75 17.53
N VAL A 291 0.71 -12.13 16.90
CA VAL A 291 0.73 -12.85 15.62
C VAL A 291 -0.07 -14.15 15.73
N GLN A 292 0.10 -14.92 16.79
CA GLN A 292 -0.64 -16.17 16.98
C GLN A 292 -2.13 -15.97 17.27
N ALA A 293 -2.49 -14.98 18.07
CA ALA A 293 -3.88 -14.81 18.52
C ALA A 293 -4.75 -14.03 17.50
N VAL A 294 -4.17 -13.04 16.81
CA VAL A 294 -4.91 -12.15 15.89
C VAL A 294 -4.73 -12.59 14.45
N LEU A 295 -3.48 -12.86 14.03
CA LEU A 295 -3.17 -13.24 12.66
C LEU A 295 -3.19 -14.75 12.43
N LEU A 296 -3.44 -15.56 13.47
CA LEU A 296 -3.48 -17.02 13.41
C LEU A 296 -2.19 -17.67 12.88
N GLY A 297 -1.06 -16.94 13.00
CA GLY A 297 0.24 -17.33 12.49
C GLY A 297 0.59 -16.76 11.13
N GLU A 298 -0.36 -16.09 10.45
CA GLU A 298 -0.13 -15.45 9.14
C GLU A 298 0.53 -14.09 9.32
N GLY A 299 1.85 -14.08 9.23
CA GLY A 299 2.69 -12.92 9.48
C GLY A 299 3.89 -13.21 10.36
N MET A 300 4.58 -12.17 10.83
CA MET A 300 5.74 -12.30 11.70
C MET A 300 5.87 -11.11 12.65
N PRO A 301 6.55 -11.27 13.81
CA PRO A 301 6.91 -10.15 14.68
C PRO A 301 7.71 -9.07 13.95
N ALA A 302 7.38 -7.81 14.19
CA ALA A 302 8.10 -6.67 13.65
C ALA A 302 8.90 -5.94 14.74
N TYR A 303 10.16 -5.63 14.41
CA TYR A 303 11.09 -4.86 15.26
C TYR A 303 11.63 -3.62 14.54
N GLY A 304 11.38 -3.50 13.25
CA GLY A 304 11.78 -2.39 12.40
C GLY A 304 11.05 -2.39 11.07
N PRO A 305 11.26 -1.35 10.23
CA PRO A 305 10.51 -1.17 9.00
C PRO A 305 11.03 -1.97 7.80
N LEU A 306 12.22 -2.57 7.88
CA LEU A 306 12.92 -3.18 6.73
C LEU A 306 13.14 -4.70 6.84
N GLN A 307 12.44 -5.42 7.75
CA GLN A 307 12.69 -6.85 7.96
C GLN A 307 12.36 -7.75 6.76
N ARG A 308 11.53 -7.27 5.83
CA ARG A 308 11.22 -7.94 4.56
C ARG A 308 11.83 -7.24 3.35
N ASN A 309 12.91 -6.47 3.57
CA ASN A 309 13.65 -5.76 2.53
C ASN A 309 15.10 -6.26 2.49
N ILE A 310 15.77 -6.12 1.33
CA ILE A 310 17.17 -6.53 1.14
C ILE A 310 18.17 -5.77 2.04
N TYR A 311 17.77 -4.61 2.57
CA TYR A 311 18.55 -3.77 3.49
C TYR A 311 18.25 -4.02 4.96
N ASN A 312 17.55 -5.12 5.30
CA ASN A 312 17.36 -5.51 6.70
C ASN A 312 18.70 -5.73 7.40
N ASP A 313 18.87 -5.18 8.60
CA ASP A 313 19.99 -5.48 9.47
C ASP A 313 19.55 -6.40 10.61
N GLU A 314 19.96 -7.67 10.56
CA GLU A 314 19.64 -8.66 11.58
C GLU A 314 20.36 -8.41 12.94
N ASN A 315 21.31 -7.46 12.99
CA ASN A 315 22.06 -7.15 14.21
C ASN A 315 21.46 -6.02 15.03
N VAL A 316 20.37 -5.41 14.56
CA VAL A 316 19.67 -4.35 15.31
C VAL A 316 19.12 -4.90 16.61
N GLU A 317 19.26 -4.16 17.71
CA GLU A 317 18.73 -4.55 19.01
C GLU A 317 17.20 -4.66 18.94
N HIS A 318 16.67 -5.84 19.27
CA HIS A 318 15.23 -6.08 19.33
C HIS A 318 14.68 -5.77 20.72
N TYR A 319 13.47 -5.21 20.74
CA TYR A 319 12.66 -5.09 21.96
C TYR A 319 11.88 -6.39 22.21
N ASP A 320 12.59 -7.49 22.52
CA ASP A 320 11.95 -8.76 22.86
C ASP A 320 11.05 -8.60 24.09
N TYR A 321 9.89 -9.29 24.08
CA TYR A 321 8.93 -9.20 25.17
C TYR A 321 9.58 -9.46 26.54
N ASN A 322 9.61 -8.45 27.39
CA ASN A 322 10.17 -8.51 28.73
C ASN A 322 9.45 -7.54 29.67
N PRO A 323 8.33 -7.96 30.27
CA PRO A 323 7.51 -7.10 31.13
C PRO A 323 8.24 -6.63 32.38
N GLU A 324 9.21 -7.39 32.90
CA GLU A 324 10.00 -6.96 34.06
C GLU A 324 10.98 -5.84 33.67
N LYS A 325 11.66 -5.96 32.51
CA LYS A 325 12.51 -4.88 32.00
C LYS A 325 11.69 -3.62 31.68
N ALA A 326 10.45 -3.76 31.17
CA ALA A 326 9.55 -2.65 30.96
C ALA A 326 9.25 -1.90 32.26
N LYS A 327 8.91 -2.61 33.34
CA LYS A 327 8.68 -2.02 34.66
C LYS A 327 9.94 -1.35 35.26
N GLU A 328 11.11 -1.99 35.11
CA GLU A 328 12.39 -1.41 35.53
C GLU A 328 12.67 -0.07 34.83
N ILE A 329 12.39 0.01 33.54
CA ILE A 329 12.52 1.25 32.77
C ILE A 329 11.56 2.31 33.31
N LEU A 330 10.27 2.00 33.49
CA LEU A 330 9.27 2.93 34.03
C LEU A 330 9.71 3.48 35.39
N GLU A 331 10.19 2.63 36.28
CA GLU A 331 10.69 3.05 37.58
C GLU A 331 11.95 3.94 37.47
N SER A 332 12.87 3.60 36.56
CA SER A 332 14.11 4.34 36.33
C SER A 332 13.90 5.77 35.83
N VAL A 333 12.79 5.99 35.08
CA VAL A 333 12.41 7.32 34.57
C VAL A 333 11.47 8.07 35.52
N GLY A 334 11.28 7.56 36.73
CA GLY A 334 10.56 8.25 37.82
C GLY A 334 9.07 7.95 37.91
N CYS A 335 8.59 6.91 37.23
CA CYS A 335 7.22 6.43 37.42
C CYS A 335 7.12 5.61 38.72
N THR A 336 5.97 5.69 39.40
CA THR A 336 5.70 4.95 40.64
C THR A 336 4.41 4.15 40.52
N MET A 337 4.44 2.88 40.98
CA MET A 337 3.26 2.02 40.99
C MET A 337 2.23 2.50 42.01
N GLY A 338 1.00 2.69 41.59
CA GLY A 338 -0.13 3.02 42.45
C GLY A 338 -0.82 1.78 43.02
N ASP A 339 -1.69 1.97 44.01
CA ASP A 339 -2.48 0.91 44.65
C ASP A 339 -3.49 0.24 43.68
N ASP A 340 -3.82 0.93 42.59
CA ASP A 340 -4.71 0.43 41.51
C ASP A 340 -4.02 -0.41 40.45
N GLY A 341 -2.69 -0.63 40.60
CA GLY A 341 -1.91 -1.45 39.68
C GLY A 341 -1.39 -0.72 38.43
N PHE A 342 -1.57 0.60 38.38
CA PHE A 342 -1.03 1.42 37.29
C PHE A 342 0.13 2.30 37.76
N TYR A 343 1.01 2.64 36.84
CA TYR A 343 2.07 3.61 37.10
C TYR A 343 1.55 5.04 37.06
N TYR A 344 2.18 5.88 37.84
CA TYR A 344 1.94 7.32 37.96
C TYR A 344 3.24 8.09 37.77
N ARG A 345 3.15 9.23 37.07
CA ARG A 345 4.26 10.17 36.92
C ARG A 345 3.74 11.58 37.29
N ASN A 346 4.46 12.31 38.14
CA ASN A 346 4.07 13.64 38.62
C ASN A 346 2.65 13.69 39.24
N GLY A 347 2.14 12.57 39.76
CA GLY A 347 0.80 12.45 40.34
C GLY A 347 -0.33 12.16 39.32
N GLU A 348 -0.01 12.06 38.04
CA GLU A 348 -0.96 11.68 36.99
C GLU A 348 -0.76 10.21 36.63
N LYS A 349 -1.87 9.52 36.33
CA LYS A 349 -1.84 8.12 35.88
C LYS A 349 -1.20 8.05 34.51
N LEU A 350 -0.22 7.16 34.36
CA LEU A 350 0.44 6.91 33.08
C LEU A 350 -0.49 6.13 32.14
N GLY A 351 -0.81 6.72 31.01
CA GLY A 351 -1.69 6.10 30.04
C GLY A 351 -1.89 6.96 28.78
N PHE A 352 -2.34 6.31 27.72
CA PHE A 352 -2.61 6.99 26.46
C PHE A 352 -3.71 6.27 25.66
N VAL A 353 -4.18 6.92 24.60
CA VAL A 353 -5.18 6.38 23.68
C VAL A 353 -4.50 6.01 22.37
N ILE A 354 -4.78 4.80 21.87
CA ILE A 354 -4.43 4.38 20.50
C ILE A 354 -5.67 4.57 19.64
N SER A 355 -5.60 5.48 18.69
CA SER A 355 -6.63 5.64 17.65
C SER A 355 -6.40 4.62 16.53
N VAL A 356 -7.49 4.10 15.96
CA VAL A 356 -7.45 3.16 14.82
C VAL A 356 -8.50 3.61 13.82
N GLY A 357 -8.17 3.62 12.52
CA GLY A 357 -9.14 3.93 11.47
C GLY A 357 -10.29 2.91 11.43
N ALA A 358 -11.49 3.38 11.12
CA ALA A 358 -12.65 2.51 10.94
C ALA A 358 -12.49 1.66 9.66
N GLY A 359 -13.00 0.42 9.69
CA GLY A 359 -13.05 -0.48 8.52
C GLY A 359 -11.95 -1.53 8.43
N ASP A 360 -10.95 -1.51 9.32
CA ASP A 360 -9.92 -2.57 9.41
C ASP A 360 -10.00 -3.25 10.78
N GLN A 361 -10.76 -4.37 10.84
CA GLN A 361 -10.98 -5.10 12.09
C GLN A 361 -9.69 -5.76 12.60
N VAL A 362 -8.82 -6.23 11.71
CA VAL A 362 -7.53 -6.85 12.09
C VAL A 362 -6.65 -5.83 12.79
N ARG A 363 -6.61 -4.59 12.29
CA ARG A 363 -5.89 -3.49 12.91
C ARG A 363 -6.44 -3.14 14.30
N VAL A 364 -7.78 -3.13 14.44
CA VAL A 364 -8.44 -2.92 15.75
C VAL A 364 -8.05 -4.02 16.73
N ASP A 365 -8.07 -5.28 16.32
CA ASP A 365 -7.75 -6.43 17.17
C ASP A 365 -6.28 -6.42 17.61
N ILE A 366 -5.34 -6.04 16.74
CA ILE A 366 -3.91 -5.85 17.08
C ILE A 366 -3.77 -4.74 18.14
N ALA A 367 -4.43 -3.60 17.96
CA ALA A 367 -4.38 -2.49 18.91
C ALA A 367 -4.94 -2.88 20.28
N GLN A 368 -6.05 -3.61 20.31
CA GLN A 368 -6.68 -4.08 21.55
C GLN A 368 -5.79 -5.07 22.30
N ALA A 369 -5.15 -6.00 21.57
CA ALA A 369 -4.22 -6.96 22.15
C ALA A 369 -3.01 -6.24 22.76
N ALA A 370 -2.39 -5.30 22.03
CA ALA A 370 -1.27 -4.50 22.53
C ALA A 370 -1.68 -3.65 23.75
N ALA A 371 -2.84 -2.98 23.72
CA ALA A 371 -3.36 -2.20 24.84
C ALA A 371 -3.58 -3.06 26.09
N GLN A 372 -4.08 -4.30 25.93
CA GLN A 372 -4.26 -5.22 27.05
C GLN A 372 -2.92 -5.62 27.68
N GLN A 373 -1.90 -5.97 26.86
CA GLN A 373 -0.58 -6.31 27.35
C GLN A 373 0.08 -5.12 28.08
N LEU A 374 -0.07 -3.89 27.57
CA LEU A 374 0.44 -2.69 28.21
C LEU A 374 -0.25 -2.40 29.56
N LYS A 375 -1.54 -2.73 29.70
CA LYS A 375 -2.22 -2.67 31.01
C LYS A 375 -1.62 -3.66 32.02
N GLU A 376 -1.19 -4.84 31.59
CA GLU A 376 -0.57 -5.84 32.46
C GLU A 376 0.80 -5.39 33.03
N ILE A 377 1.48 -4.50 32.33
CA ILE A 377 2.69 -3.85 32.85
C ILE A 377 2.43 -2.55 33.59
N GLY A 378 1.15 -2.14 33.71
CA GLY A 378 0.73 -0.99 34.51
C GLY A 378 0.64 0.33 33.74
N ILE A 379 0.52 0.33 32.42
CA ILE A 379 0.23 1.52 31.60
C ILE A 379 -1.25 1.48 31.17
N ASP A 380 -2.04 2.50 31.49
CA ASP A 380 -3.49 2.54 31.21
C ASP A 380 -3.76 2.93 29.75
N VAL A 381 -3.66 1.95 28.84
CA VAL A 381 -3.85 2.16 27.38
C VAL A 381 -5.27 1.79 26.99
N THR A 382 -5.93 2.66 26.23
CA THR A 382 -7.25 2.42 25.64
C THR A 382 -7.19 2.52 24.12
N VAL A 383 -8.16 1.88 23.44
CA VAL A 383 -8.28 1.93 21.98
C VAL A 383 -9.57 2.64 21.63
N GLU A 384 -9.52 3.55 20.68
CA GLU A 384 -10.68 4.19 20.08
C GLU A 384 -10.71 4.01 18.56
N VAL A 385 -11.92 3.94 18.00
CA VAL A 385 -12.14 3.80 16.55
C VAL A 385 -13.02 4.97 16.10
N PRO A 386 -12.45 6.17 15.90
CA PRO A 386 -13.21 7.35 15.49
C PRO A 386 -13.65 7.20 14.02
N ALA A 387 -14.78 7.84 13.65
CA ALA A 387 -15.24 7.88 12.27
C ALA A 387 -14.26 8.64 11.34
N GLN A 388 -13.54 9.61 11.90
CA GLN A 388 -12.43 10.33 11.26
C GLN A 388 -11.30 10.48 12.26
N VAL A 389 -10.08 10.23 11.83
CA VAL A 389 -8.88 10.36 12.65
C VAL A 389 -8.48 11.82 12.77
N ASP A 390 -8.30 12.31 13.99
CA ASP A 390 -7.70 13.62 14.24
C ASP A 390 -6.18 13.50 14.25
N TRP A 391 -5.56 13.63 13.09
CA TRP A 391 -4.12 13.49 12.91
C TRP A 391 -3.29 14.50 13.69
N GLY A 392 -3.85 15.67 14.02
CA GLY A 392 -3.17 16.69 14.81
C GLY A 392 -3.27 16.48 16.32
N GLY A 393 -4.40 15.94 16.81
CA GLY A 393 -4.73 15.85 18.22
C GLY A 393 -4.57 14.48 18.88
N GLN A 394 -4.49 13.39 18.11
CA GLN A 394 -4.33 12.04 18.62
C GLN A 394 -3.06 11.89 19.46
N MET A 395 -3.07 10.97 20.45
CA MET A 395 -1.87 10.64 21.22
C MET A 395 -1.01 9.59 20.53
N ALA A 396 -1.64 8.55 20.02
CA ALA A 396 -0.98 7.46 19.29
C ALA A 396 -1.96 6.87 18.27
N TYR A 397 -1.43 6.26 17.23
CA TYR A 397 -2.21 5.63 16.16
C TYR A 397 -1.64 4.27 15.79
N LEU A 398 -2.49 3.26 15.55
CA LEU A 398 -2.03 2.00 14.99
C LEU A 398 -1.93 2.15 13.47
N ILE A 399 -0.72 2.40 13.01
CA ILE A 399 -0.39 2.64 11.62
C ILE A 399 0.12 1.37 10.95
N GLY A 400 0.08 1.35 9.62
CA GLY A 400 0.78 0.40 8.78
C GLY A 400 1.51 1.14 7.68
N TRP A 401 2.68 0.66 7.34
CA TRP A 401 3.50 1.08 6.23
C TRP A 401 4.29 -0.11 5.70
N GLY A 402 4.85 0.02 4.54
CA GLY A 402 5.78 -0.93 3.97
C GLY A 402 5.72 -0.92 2.46
N SER A 403 6.87 -0.93 1.81
CA SER A 403 7.02 -1.05 0.38
C SER A 403 7.91 -2.24 0.07
N PRO A 404 7.57 -3.10 -0.88
CA PRO A 404 8.41 -4.19 -1.34
C PRO A 404 9.50 -3.72 -2.31
N PHE A 405 9.41 -2.48 -2.75
CA PHE A 405 10.27 -1.84 -3.75
C PHE A 405 11.54 -1.28 -3.11
N ASP A 406 12.03 -0.13 -3.57
CA ASP A 406 13.19 0.48 -2.92
C ASP A 406 12.91 0.81 -1.45
N ALA A 407 13.89 0.57 -0.58
CA ALA A 407 13.77 0.85 0.85
C ALA A 407 13.53 2.34 1.16
N ASP A 408 13.87 3.24 0.24
CA ASP A 408 13.64 4.68 0.36
C ASP A 408 12.16 5.01 0.45
N ASP A 409 11.29 4.31 -0.30
CA ASP A 409 9.88 4.65 -0.48
C ASP A 409 9.15 4.86 0.85
N HIS A 410 9.16 3.87 1.75
CA HIS A 410 8.48 4.01 3.05
C HIS A 410 9.45 4.19 4.24
N THR A 411 10.67 4.70 3.99
CA THR A 411 11.56 5.12 5.07
C THR A 411 11.83 6.62 5.05
N TYR A 412 12.21 7.19 3.92
CA TYR A 412 12.54 8.61 3.81
C TYR A 412 11.34 9.50 4.11
N LYS A 413 10.21 9.30 3.43
CA LYS A 413 8.99 10.09 3.63
C LYS A 413 8.32 9.87 5.00
N VAL A 414 8.55 8.71 5.64
CA VAL A 414 7.89 8.31 6.91
C VAL A 414 8.70 8.72 8.14
N PHE A 415 10.04 8.59 8.11
CA PHE A 415 10.90 8.84 9.26
C PHE A 415 11.77 10.10 9.11
N GLY A 416 11.89 10.68 7.92
CA GLY A 416 12.60 11.92 7.70
C GLY A 416 11.88 13.11 8.35
N THR A 417 12.65 14.03 8.94
CA THR A 417 12.12 15.25 9.57
C THR A 417 11.35 16.09 8.56
N ASP A 418 10.15 16.53 8.92
CA ASP A 418 9.25 17.39 8.13
C ASP A 418 8.84 16.79 6.77
N LYS A 419 8.96 15.46 6.58
CA LYS A 419 8.51 14.77 5.37
C LYS A 419 7.00 14.49 5.38
N GLY A 420 6.41 14.39 4.18
CA GLY A 420 4.96 14.40 3.98
C GLY A 420 4.19 13.25 4.67
N ALA A 421 4.78 12.07 4.81
CA ALA A 421 4.18 10.93 5.49
C ALA A 421 4.67 10.75 6.94
N ASN A 422 5.43 11.71 7.47
CA ASN A 422 5.88 11.69 8.87
C ASN A 422 4.77 12.19 9.81
N TYR A 423 3.71 11.42 9.94
CA TYR A 423 2.56 11.73 10.81
C TYR A 423 2.90 11.71 12.30
N SER A 424 4.06 11.16 12.68
CA SER A 424 4.50 11.15 14.08
C SER A 424 5.09 12.49 14.54
N GLY A 425 5.52 13.35 13.62
CA GLY A 425 6.35 14.51 13.95
C GLY A 425 7.71 14.11 14.51
N TYR A 426 8.19 12.90 14.20
CA TYR A 426 9.50 12.41 14.58
C TYR A 426 10.60 13.25 13.94
N SER A 427 11.65 13.54 14.68
CA SER A 427 12.81 14.28 14.17
C SER A 427 14.08 13.78 14.83
N ASN A 428 15.00 13.28 14.01
CA ASN A 428 16.31 12.83 14.45
C ASN A 428 17.34 13.08 13.34
N ALA A 429 18.29 13.96 13.61
CA ALA A 429 19.27 14.40 12.61
C ALA A 429 20.17 13.25 12.08
N LEU A 430 20.41 12.20 12.86
CA LEU A 430 21.15 11.03 12.40
C LEU A 430 20.32 10.16 11.46
N VAL A 431 19.03 10.01 11.75
CA VAL A 431 18.08 9.33 10.85
C VAL A 431 18.02 10.08 9.52
N ASP A 432 17.84 11.40 9.54
CA ASP A 432 17.82 12.23 8.33
C ASP A 432 19.11 12.07 7.50
N GLN A 433 20.27 12.08 8.18
CA GLN A 433 21.57 11.89 7.54
C GLN A 433 21.64 10.51 6.84
N TYR A 434 21.30 9.43 7.55
CA TYR A 434 21.46 8.08 7.01
C TYR A 434 20.47 7.79 5.87
N LEU A 435 19.24 8.28 5.96
CA LEU A 435 18.25 8.16 4.89
C LEU A 435 18.68 8.96 3.65
N THR A 436 19.24 10.17 3.84
CA THR A 436 19.78 10.97 2.74
C THR A 436 20.99 10.28 2.10
N GLU A 437 21.92 9.73 2.90
CA GLU A 437 23.09 9.00 2.41
C GLU A 437 22.68 7.77 1.59
N ALA A 438 21.66 7.02 2.04
CA ALA A 438 21.12 5.86 1.32
C ALA A 438 20.45 6.27 -0.01
N ARG A 439 19.65 7.36 -0.01
CA ARG A 439 18.95 7.88 -1.20
C ARG A 439 19.92 8.33 -2.29
N GLN A 440 21.03 8.94 -1.90
CA GLN A 440 21.96 9.62 -2.83
C GLN A 440 23.05 8.70 -3.39
N SER A 441 23.13 7.45 -2.98
CA SER A 441 24.18 6.53 -3.42
C SER A 441 23.61 5.37 -4.23
N ASP A 442 24.19 5.09 -5.38
CA ASP A 442 23.94 3.90 -6.20
C ASP A 442 24.84 2.69 -5.80
N ASP A 443 25.83 2.93 -4.89
CA ASP A 443 26.67 1.86 -4.35
C ASP A 443 25.87 1.03 -3.31
N PRO A 444 25.57 -0.26 -3.59
CA PRO A 444 24.80 -1.11 -2.68
C PRO A 444 25.41 -1.27 -1.29
N GLU A 445 26.75 -1.21 -1.15
CA GLU A 445 27.41 -1.35 0.13
C GLU A 445 27.26 -0.08 0.98
N VAL A 446 27.30 1.11 0.34
CA VAL A 446 27.04 2.39 1.00
C VAL A 446 25.59 2.44 1.47
N ARG A 447 24.65 2.06 0.62
CA ARG A 447 23.21 1.99 0.96
C ARG A 447 22.97 1.04 2.12
N LYS A 448 23.56 -0.16 2.06
CA LYS A 448 23.43 -1.17 3.13
C LYS A 448 23.95 -0.66 4.46
N GLU A 449 25.12 0.01 4.47
CA GLU A 449 25.67 0.59 5.69
C GLU A 449 24.79 1.75 6.22
N ALA A 450 24.26 2.60 5.34
CA ALA A 450 23.40 3.71 5.71
C ALA A 450 22.06 3.21 6.29
N TYR A 451 21.40 2.24 5.66
CA TYR A 451 20.18 1.64 6.20
C TYR A 451 20.41 0.84 7.50
N ALA A 452 21.56 0.20 7.67
CA ALA A 452 21.91 -0.44 8.95
C ALA A 452 22.00 0.60 10.08
N LYS A 453 22.72 1.71 9.85
CA LYS A 453 22.82 2.83 10.80
C LYS A 453 21.47 3.48 11.08
N PHE A 454 20.62 3.64 10.06
CA PHE A 454 19.26 4.12 10.22
C PHE A 454 18.45 3.23 11.16
N GLN A 455 18.46 1.92 10.93
CA GLN A 455 17.73 0.94 11.75
C GLN A 455 18.27 0.90 13.19
N GLU A 456 19.60 0.94 13.37
CA GLU A 456 20.21 1.04 14.72
C GLU A 456 19.78 2.32 15.46
N GLU A 457 19.73 3.46 14.76
CA GLU A 457 19.36 4.73 15.38
C GLU A 457 17.87 4.77 15.72
N LEU A 458 17.02 4.27 14.81
CA LEU A 458 15.58 4.15 15.04
C LEU A 458 15.27 3.19 16.21
N ALA A 459 16.07 2.14 16.42
CA ALA A 459 15.93 1.26 17.57
C ALA A 459 16.33 1.94 18.90
N LYS A 460 17.29 2.88 18.89
CA LYS A 460 17.70 3.65 20.08
C LYS A 460 16.71 4.74 20.44
N ASP A 461 16.09 5.37 19.44
CA ASP A 461 15.11 6.45 19.56
C ASP A 461 13.83 6.11 18.80
N PRO A 462 12.97 5.20 19.30
CA PRO A 462 11.86 4.65 18.55
C PRO A 462 10.78 5.69 18.21
N ALA A 463 10.52 5.90 16.92
CA ALA A 463 9.37 6.63 16.45
C ALA A 463 8.07 5.83 16.61
N TYR A 464 8.18 4.50 16.47
CA TYR A 464 7.08 3.54 16.54
C TYR A 464 7.41 2.38 17.47
N ALA A 465 6.38 1.81 18.11
CA ALA A 465 6.47 0.45 18.64
C ALA A 465 5.97 -0.51 17.55
N PHE A 466 6.91 -1.07 16.77
CA PHE A 466 6.60 -2.07 15.75
C PHE A 466 6.01 -3.33 16.39
N ILE A 467 5.00 -3.94 15.77
CA ILE A 467 4.28 -5.09 16.33
C ILE A 467 4.40 -6.32 15.44
N CYS A 468 3.92 -6.25 14.21
CA CYS A 468 3.94 -7.38 13.28
C CYS A 468 4.01 -6.93 11.83
N TYR A 469 4.54 -7.79 10.96
CA TYR A 469 4.24 -7.81 9.54
C TYR A 469 3.00 -8.68 9.34
N ILE A 470 2.13 -8.29 8.45
CA ILE A 470 0.95 -9.06 8.06
C ILE A 470 1.22 -9.77 6.73
N ASP A 471 0.55 -10.90 6.50
CA ASP A 471 0.52 -11.55 5.20
C ASP A 471 -0.83 -11.29 4.52
N ALA A 472 -0.87 -11.33 3.19
CA ALA A 472 -2.08 -11.15 2.41
C ALA A 472 -2.66 -12.53 2.07
N ASN A 473 -3.82 -12.86 2.63
CA ASN A 473 -4.46 -14.14 2.44
C ASN A 473 -5.44 -14.07 1.26
N TYR A 474 -4.92 -14.30 0.04
CA TYR A 474 -5.76 -14.39 -1.14
C TYR A 474 -6.36 -15.78 -1.28
N VAL A 475 -7.65 -15.85 -1.58
CA VAL A 475 -8.35 -17.07 -1.95
C VAL A 475 -8.84 -16.95 -3.38
N ALA A 476 -8.47 -17.91 -4.22
CA ALA A 476 -8.88 -17.96 -5.61
C ALA A 476 -9.58 -19.28 -5.93
N LYS A 477 -10.51 -19.29 -6.92
CA LYS A 477 -10.93 -20.53 -7.55
C LYS A 477 -9.74 -21.23 -8.21
N SER A 478 -9.62 -22.55 -8.06
CA SER A 478 -8.49 -23.31 -8.63
C SER A 478 -8.47 -23.33 -10.16
N SER A 479 -9.51 -22.83 -10.82
CA SER A 479 -9.54 -22.60 -12.27
C SER A 479 -8.70 -21.40 -12.72
N ILE A 480 -8.37 -20.48 -11.81
CA ILE A 480 -7.48 -19.35 -12.11
C ILE A 480 -6.04 -19.84 -12.03
N GLN A 481 -5.27 -19.58 -13.09
CA GLN A 481 -3.87 -19.95 -13.21
C GLN A 481 -3.03 -18.71 -13.48
N GLY A 482 -1.76 -18.70 -13.04
CA GLY A 482 -0.79 -17.62 -13.32
C GLY A 482 -0.60 -16.65 -12.16
N ILE A 483 -1.29 -16.82 -11.02
CA ILE A 483 -1.01 -16.05 -9.81
C ILE A 483 0.39 -16.42 -9.33
N ASP A 484 1.25 -15.41 -9.15
CA ASP A 484 2.61 -15.61 -8.61
C ASP A 484 2.59 -15.43 -7.10
N GLU A 485 2.80 -16.55 -6.37
CA GLU A 485 2.76 -16.56 -4.89
C GLU A 485 4.08 -16.18 -4.23
N GLU A 486 5.17 -16.06 -4.99
CA GLU A 486 6.49 -15.72 -4.46
C GLU A 486 6.69 -14.19 -4.36
N THR A 487 5.92 -13.41 -5.10
CA THR A 487 6.03 -11.94 -5.12
C THR A 487 5.64 -11.35 -3.75
N ILE A 488 6.49 -10.48 -3.21
CA ILE A 488 6.18 -9.75 -1.98
C ILE A 488 5.21 -8.61 -2.30
N MET A 489 4.04 -8.63 -1.67
CA MET A 489 3.00 -7.61 -1.85
C MET A 489 3.34 -6.31 -1.13
N GLY A 490 2.77 -5.22 -1.63
CA GLY A 490 2.87 -3.90 -1.04
C GLY A 490 2.00 -3.69 0.20
N HIS A 491 1.88 -2.43 0.58
CA HIS A 491 0.99 -2.00 1.66
C HIS A 491 -0.46 -2.41 1.36
N HIS A 492 -1.19 -2.86 2.37
CA HIS A 492 -2.52 -3.47 2.26
C HIS A 492 -2.62 -4.73 1.39
N GLY A 493 -1.49 -5.38 1.09
CA GLY A 493 -1.46 -6.55 0.23
C GLY A 493 -1.67 -6.23 -1.25
N VAL A 494 -1.52 -4.97 -1.66
CA VAL A 494 -1.67 -4.51 -3.05
C VAL A 494 -0.54 -5.05 -3.92
N GLY A 495 -0.88 -5.42 -5.16
CA GLY A 495 0.06 -5.88 -6.17
C GLY A 495 -0.26 -7.24 -6.79
N ILE A 496 -1.36 -7.90 -6.39
CA ILE A 496 -1.70 -9.24 -6.92
C ILE A 496 -1.81 -9.27 -8.45
N PHE A 497 -2.23 -8.19 -9.08
CA PHE A 497 -2.48 -8.12 -10.53
C PHE A 497 -1.25 -7.72 -11.36
N TRP A 498 -0.04 -7.69 -10.79
CA TRP A 498 1.15 -7.23 -11.51
C TRP A 498 1.41 -7.99 -12.82
N ASN A 499 1.06 -9.29 -12.89
CA ASN A 499 1.22 -10.14 -14.06
C ASN A 499 -0.12 -10.63 -14.65
N ILE A 500 -1.22 -9.93 -14.44
CA ILE A 500 -2.58 -10.36 -14.84
C ILE A 500 -2.71 -10.68 -16.34
N THR A 501 -1.88 -10.08 -17.19
CA THR A 501 -1.86 -10.39 -18.63
C THR A 501 -1.50 -11.83 -18.94
N GLU A 502 -0.83 -12.51 -18.00
CA GLU A 502 -0.41 -13.91 -18.12
C GLU A 502 -1.46 -14.88 -17.52
N TRP A 503 -2.40 -14.36 -16.72
CA TRP A 503 -3.40 -15.21 -16.08
C TRP A 503 -4.36 -15.83 -17.08
N THR A 504 -4.85 -17.01 -16.74
CA THR A 504 -5.87 -17.74 -17.50
C THR A 504 -6.93 -18.30 -16.58
N THR A 505 -8.12 -18.54 -17.12
CA THR A 505 -9.18 -19.30 -16.47
C THR A 505 -9.36 -20.63 -17.20
N GLU A 506 -9.20 -21.75 -16.49
CA GLU A 506 -9.53 -23.07 -17.03
C GLU A 506 -11.02 -23.36 -16.80
N GLU A 507 -11.72 -23.94 -17.81
CA GLU A 507 -13.12 -24.36 -17.71
C GLU A 507 -13.33 -25.57 -16.76
#